data_4112b2c493e978629793100ac6d02b7f
#
_entry.id   4112b2c493e978629793100ac6d02b7f
#
_cell.length_a   1.000
_cell.length_b   1.000
_cell.length_c   1.000
_cell.angle_alpha   90.00
_cell.angle_beta   90.00
_cell.angle_gamma   90.00
#
_symmetry.space_group_name_H-M   'P 1'
#
loop_
_entity.id
_entity.type
_entity.pdbx_description
1 polymer ?
#
loop_
_entity_poly.entity_id
_entity_poly.type
_entity_poly.pdbx_seq_one_letter_code
_entity_poly.pdbx_strand_id
1 'polypeptide(L)'
;MTQEKDYGHVPVLLHECLDALAIRPEGVYVDGTLGRAGHALEIVKRLTTGRLIGIDRDETAIAAARERLADYGDRVTLVHSNFDRIGDILADLHIDGADGMLFDLGVSSPQLDDAERGFSYMHDAPLDMRMDRTAYLTARQVVNEWSCEELRRILFEYGEERYAPAIAKRIVQSRAQKPIETTLELVDIIRAAMPPQALREKQHPAKRSFQAIRIAVNGELDALAPMLNAAAAHLRPGGRLAVISFHSLEDRIIKRTMQELATGCTCPPEFPVCVCGKKPKLRLVSRKPIVSTDEELERNPRARSAKLRVAEKL
;
A
#
# COMPACT_ATOMS: atom_id res chain seq x y z
N MET A 1 -25.22 24.03 -8.84
CA MET A 1 -23.98 23.63 -9.51
C MET A 1 -22.84 23.89 -8.55
N THR A 2 -22.50 22.90 -7.72
CA THR A 2 -21.36 22.94 -6.80
C THR A 2 -20.09 22.81 -7.65
N GLN A 3 -19.22 23.81 -7.61
CA GLN A 3 -17.89 23.71 -8.18
C GLN A 3 -17.20 22.49 -7.56
N GLU A 4 -16.93 21.46 -8.36
CA GLU A 4 -16.00 20.40 -7.97
C GLU A 4 -14.67 21.09 -7.59
N LYS A 5 -14.34 21.07 -6.30
CA LYS A 5 -12.99 21.42 -5.86
C LYS A 5 -12.06 20.47 -6.59
N ASP A 6 -11.29 20.98 -7.52
CA ASP A 6 -10.25 20.21 -8.23
C ASP A 6 -9.21 19.78 -7.20
N TYR A 7 -9.31 18.55 -6.71
CA TYR A 7 -8.34 17.97 -5.79
C TYR A 7 -7.05 17.52 -6.50
N GLY A 8 -6.87 17.89 -7.77
CA GLY A 8 -5.61 17.81 -8.52
C GLY A 8 -5.01 16.42 -8.72
N HIS A 9 -5.71 15.37 -8.31
CA HIS A 9 -5.16 14.01 -8.33
C HIS A 9 -6.13 12.99 -8.91
N VAL A 10 -5.79 12.43 -10.06
CA VAL A 10 -6.52 11.31 -10.64
C VAL A 10 -6.04 10.02 -9.94
N PRO A 11 -6.96 9.20 -9.39
CA PRO A 11 -6.59 7.90 -8.84
C PRO A 11 -5.93 7.01 -9.88
N VAL A 12 -4.95 6.22 -9.46
CA VAL A 12 -4.21 5.30 -10.34
C VAL A 12 -5.13 4.14 -10.76
N LEU A 13 -5.14 3.80 -12.06
CA LEU A 13 -5.94 2.69 -12.61
C LEU A 13 -7.42 2.77 -12.22
N LEU A 14 -7.99 3.98 -12.19
CA LEU A 14 -9.35 4.21 -11.68
C LEU A 14 -10.39 3.37 -12.42
N HIS A 15 -10.41 3.42 -13.75
CA HIS A 15 -11.40 2.70 -14.56
C HIS A 15 -11.22 1.18 -14.40
N GLU A 16 -10.00 0.71 -14.43
CA GLU A 16 -9.66 -0.70 -14.27
C GLU A 16 -10.06 -1.24 -12.89
N CYS A 17 -9.94 -0.41 -11.83
CA CYS A 17 -10.39 -0.77 -10.48
C CYS A 17 -11.91 -0.87 -10.39
N LEU A 18 -12.64 0.09 -10.97
CA LEU A 18 -14.11 0.08 -10.97
C LEU A 18 -14.67 -1.11 -11.76
N ASP A 19 -14.08 -1.42 -12.92
CA ASP A 19 -14.44 -2.59 -13.73
C ASP A 19 -14.10 -3.90 -12.99
N ALA A 20 -12.92 -3.95 -12.35
CA ALA A 20 -12.50 -5.11 -11.58
C ALA A 20 -13.42 -5.40 -10.39
N LEU A 21 -13.92 -4.37 -9.71
CA LEU A 21 -14.84 -4.50 -8.58
C LEU A 21 -16.24 -4.95 -8.99
N ALA A 22 -16.64 -4.81 -10.26
CA ALA A 22 -17.96 -5.19 -10.77
C ALA A 22 -19.10 -4.67 -9.87
N ILE A 23 -19.11 -3.35 -9.65
CA ILE A 23 -19.92 -2.70 -8.60
C ILE A 23 -21.42 -2.95 -8.81
N ARG A 24 -22.07 -3.46 -7.76
CA ARG A 24 -23.52 -3.59 -7.65
C ARG A 24 -24.07 -2.45 -6.80
N PRO A 25 -25.16 -1.78 -7.23
CA PRO A 25 -25.67 -0.58 -6.56
C PRO A 25 -26.09 -0.78 -5.09
N GLU A 26 -26.46 -1.99 -4.71
CA GLU A 26 -26.88 -2.40 -3.35
C GLU A 26 -25.77 -3.07 -2.55
N GLY A 27 -24.57 -3.23 -3.14
CA GLY A 27 -23.46 -3.97 -2.55
C GLY A 27 -22.73 -3.22 -1.43
N VAL A 28 -21.94 -3.95 -0.68
CA VAL A 28 -21.04 -3.44 0.36
C VAL A 28 -19.62 -3.46 -0.18
N TYR A 29 -18.98 -2.30 -0.18
CA TYR A 29 -17.61 -2.13 -0.69
C TYR A 29 -16.68 -1.57 0.37
N VAL A 30 -15.42 -1.98 0.31
CA VAL A 30 -14.37 -1.50 1.18
C VAL A 30 -13.26 -0.87 0.33
N ASP A 31 -12.89 0.36 0.66
CA ASP A 31 -11.63 0.98 0.25
C ASP A 31 -10.70 0.96 1.46
N GLY A 32 -9.73 0.03 1.45
CA GLY A 32 -8.83 -0.21 2.59
C GLY A 32 -7.64 0.75 2.65
N THR A 33 -7.51 1.65 1.66
CA THR A 33 -6.45 2.64 1.50
C THR A 33 -7.03 3.94 0.99
N LEU A 34 -7.95 4.48 1.78
CA LEU A 34 -8.87 5.54 1.40
C LEU A 34 -8.20 6.79 0.82
N GLY A 35 -7.06 7.20 1.39
CA GLY A 35 -6.37 8.42 1.01
C GLY A 35 -7.31 9.63 1.01
N ARG A 36 -7.30 10.40 -0.09
CA ARG A 36 -8.27 11.51 -0.30
C ARG A 36 -9.58 11.05 -0.95
N ALA A 37 -9.94 9.79 -0.80
CA ALA A 37 -11.19 9.21 -1.29
C ALA A 37 -11.38 9.30 -2.82
N GLY A 38 -10.31 9.15 -3.60
CA GLY A 38 -10.41 9.23 -5.06
C GLY A 38 -11.20 8.05 -5.64
N HIS A 39 -10.78 6.82 -5.36
CA HIS A 39 -11.50 5.60 -5.73
C HIS A 39 -12.84 5.51 -4.98
N ALA A 40 -12.84 5.78 -3.68
CA ALA A 40 -14.02 5.74 -2.83
C ALA A 40 -15.18 6.59 -3.35
N LEU A 41 -14.91 7.81 -3.83
CA LEU A 41 -15.91 8.70 -4.42
C LEU A 41 -16.56 8.06 -5.66
N GLU A 42 -15.76 7.48 -6.54
CA GLU A 42 -16.27 6.85 -7.74
C GLU A 42 -17.02 5.53 -7.47
N ILE A 43 -16.65 4.82 -6.40
CA ILE A 43 -17.40 3.66 -5.91
C ILE A 43 -18.76 4.11 -5.36
N VAL A 44 -18.80 5.08 -4.44
CA VAL A 44 -20.05 5.49 -3.77
C VAL A 44 -21.03 6.15 -4.74
N LYS A 45 -20.58 6.84 -5.79
CA LYS A 45 -21.42 7.38 -6.87
C LYS A 45 -22.24 6.28 -7.58
N ARG A 46 -21.74 5.03 -7.61
CA ARG A 46 -22.40 3.88 -8.24
C ARG A 46 -23.32 3.12 -7.31
N LEU A 47 -23.30 3.46 -6.00
CA LEU A 47 -24.17 2.85 -5.00
C LEU A 47 -25.50 3.61 -4.89
N THR A 48 -26.59 2.85 -4.71
CA THR A 48 -27.93 3.39 -4.40
C THR A 48 -28.30 3.15 -2.94
N THR A 49 -28.47 1.89 -2.57
CA THR A 49 -28.72 1.44 -1.18
C THR A 49 -27.51 0.75 -0.56
N GLY A 50 -26.47 0.54 -1.34
CA GLY A 50 -25.22 -0.07 -0.91
C GLY A 50 -24.43 0.83 0.04
N ARG A 51 -23.37 0.26 0.64
CA ARG A 51 -22.53 0.93 1.66
C ARG A 51 -21.06 0.89 1.24
N LEU A 52 -20.34 1.97 1.57
CA LEU A 52 -18.89 2.08 1.42
C LEU A 52 -18.24 2.19 2.80
N ILE A 53 -17.26 1.36 3.07
CA ILE A 53 -16.37 1.45 4.22
C ILE A 53 -15.02 1.94 3.72
N GLY A 54 -14.58 3.13 4.18
CA GLY A 54 -13.26 3.67 3.88
C GLY A 54 -12.35 3.54 5.09
N ILE A 55 -11.18 2.93 4.90
CA ILE A 55 -10.19 2.71 5.95
C ILE A 55 -8.90 3.43 5.56
N ASP A 56 -8.31 4.16 6.50
CA ASP A 56 -6.95 4.68 6.36
C ASP A 56 -6.28 4.78 7.72
N ARG A 57 -4.98 4.59 7.74
CA ARG A 57 -4.14 4.77 8.93
C ARG A 57 -3.70 6.22 9.15
N ASP A 58 -3.87 7.08 8.14
CA ASP A 58 -3.55 8.51 8.21
C ASP A 58 -4.80 9.30 8.57
N GLU A 59 -4.81 9.90 9.76
CA GLU A 59 -5.94 10.71 10.24
C GLU A 59 -6.23 11.90 9.32
N THR A 60 -5.20 12.46 8.67
CA THR A 60 -5.38 13.56 7.71
C THR A 60 -6.11 13.09 6.45
N ALA A 61 -5.90 11.85 6.02
CA ALA A 61 -6.64 11.24 4.93
C ALA A 61 -8.11 11.03 5.31
N ILE A 62 -8.39 10.53 6.51
CA ILE A 62 -9.76 10.37 7.03
C ILE A 62 -10.50 11.72 7.10
N ALA A 63 -9.82 12.79 7.57
CA ALA A 63 -10.42 14.12 7.62
C ALA A 63 -10.77 14.65 6.22
N ALA A 64 -9.85 14.55 5.26
CA ALA A 64 -10.07 14.97 3.88
C ALA A 64 -11.18 14.15 3.19
N ALA A 65 -11.22 12.83 3.43
CA ALA A 65 -12.25 11.95 2.89
C ALA A 65 -13.63 12.28 3.47
N ARG A 66 -13.72 12.64 4.74
CA ARG A 66 -14.98 13.06 5.40
C ARG A 66 -15.60 14.27 4.72
N GLU A 67 -14.78 15.28 4.39
CA GLU A 67 -15.26 16.43 3.63
C GLU A 67 -15.71 16.05 2.23
N ARG A 68 -14.91 15.23 1.53
CA ARG A 68 -15.15 14.87 0.13
C ARG A 68 -16.38 13.98 -0.05
N LEU A 69 -16.69 13.14 0.92
CA LEU A 69 -17.80 12.18 0.89
C LEU A 69 -19.01 12.61 1.69
N ALA A 70 -19.06 13.85 2.20
CA ALA A 70 -20.11 14.35 3.07
C ALA A 70 -21.52 14.23 2.48
N ASP A 71 -21.67 14.42 1.16
CA ASP A 71 -22.97 14.35 0.47
C ASP A 71 -23.58 12.94 0.42
N TYR A 72 -22.80 11.92 0.76
CA TYR A 72 -23.25 10.51 0.70
C TYR A 72 -23.79 9.98 2.04
N GLY A 73 -23.67 10.78 3.12
CA GLY A 73 -24.31 10.53 4.42
C GLY A 73 -24.05 9.12 4.97
N ASP A 74 -25.12 8.45 5.39
CA ASP A 74 -25.06 7.13 6.04
C ASP A 74 -24.57 5.98 5.16
N ARG A 75 -24.42 6.23 3.86
CA ARG A 75 -23.84 5.22 2.94
C ARG A 75 -22.33 5.07 3.09
N VAL A 76 -21.66 5.98 3.79
CA VAL A 76 -20.21 5.98 3.96
C VAL A 76 -19.86 5.87 5.44
N THR A 77 -19.03 4.91 5.76
CA THR A 77 -18.42 4.74 7.08
C THR A 77 -16.91 4.90 6.95
N LEU A 78 -16.31 5.84 7.71
CA LEU A 78 -14.86 6.09 7.68
C LEU A 78 -14.24 5.59 8.98
N VAL A 79 -13.17 4.80 8.85
CA VAL A 79 -12.48 4.16 9.98
C VAL A 79 -10.99 4.50 9.95
N HIS A 80 -10.51 5.14 11.02
CA HIS A 80 -9.07 5.35 11.23
C HIS A 80 -8.46 4.06 11.77
N SER A 81 -7.84 3.27 10.90
CA SER A 81 -7.21 1.98 11.24
C SER A 81 -6.26 1.53 10.13
N ASN A 82 -5.46 0.51 10.43
CA ASN A 82 -4.70 -0.17 9.39
C ASN A 82 -5.58 -1.24 8.69
N PHE A 83 -5.38 -1.43 7.41
CA PHE A 83 -6.15 -2.36 6.56
C PHE A 83 -5.97 -3.84 6.95
N ASP A 84 -4.91 -4.22 7.66
CA ASP A 84 -4.70 -5.59 8.15
C ASP A 84 -5.72 -6.00 9.23
N ARG A 85 -6.42 -5.01 9.83
CA ARG A 85 -7.51 -5.21 10.79
C ARG A 85 -8.90 -5.28 10.15
N ILE A 86 -8.99 -5.47 8.83
CA ILE A 86 -10.28 -5.45 8.11
C ILE A 86 -11.31 -6.43 8.69
N GLY A 87 -10.88 -7.60 9.18
CA GLY A 87 -11.79 -8.56 9.82
C GLY A 87 -12.44 -8.01 11.08
N ASP A 88 -11.65 -7.39 11.96
CA ASP A 88 -12.15 -6.77 13.19
C ASP A 88 -13.09 -5.61 12.86
N ILE A 89 -12.69 -4.76 11.89
CA ILE A 89 -13.48 -3.59 11.45
C ILE A 89 -14.86 -4.01 10.95
N LEU A 90 -14.94 -5.05 10.10
CA LEU A 90 -16.22 -5.54 9.60
C LEU A 90 -17.08 -6.15 10.71
N ALA A 91 -16.46 -6.87 11.66
CA ALA A 91 -17.15 -7.40 12.83
C ALA A 91 -17.74 -6.30 13.72
N ASP A 92 -16.97 -5.27 14.03
CA ASP A 92 -17.39 -4.12 14.84
C ASP A 92 -18.55 -3.35 14.17
N LEU A 93 -18.57 -3.29 12.84
CA LEU A 93 -19.62 -2.67 12.04
C LEU A 93 -20.83 -3.60 11.80
N HIS A 94 -20.81 -4.83 12.33
CA HIS A 94 -21.85 -5.85 12.10
C HIS A 94 -22.10 -6.14 10.62
N ILE A 95 -21.01 -6.24 9.84
CA ILE A 95 -21.03 -6.54 8.41
C ILE A 95 -20.51 -7.95 8.18
N ASP A 96 -21.39 -8.87 7.78
CA ASP A 96 -21.06 -10.30 7.57
C ASP A 96 -20.10 -10.53 6.39
N GLY A 97 -20.04 -9.58 5.43
CA GLY A 97 -19.14 -9.67 4.29
C GLY A 97 -19.32 -8.52 3.29
N ALA A 98 -18.30 -8.32 2.47
CA ALA A 98 -18.27 -7.32 1.41
C ALA A 98 -18.43 -7.93 0.02
N ASP A 99 -19.00 -7.15 -0.90
CA ASP A 99 -19.13 -7.50 -2.31
C ASP A 99 -17.89 -7.12 -3.12
N GLY A 100 -17.09 -6.19 -2.61
CA GLY A 100 -15.79 -5.87 -3.19
C GLY A 100 -14.88 -5.14 -2.20
N MET A 101 -13.57 -5.36 -2.36
CA MET A 101 -12.54 -4.71 -1.58
C MET A 101 -11.43 -4.21 -2.49
N LEU A 102 -11.03 -2.96 -2.30
CA LEU A 102 -9.94 -2.29 -3.00
C LEU A 102 -8.84 -1.92 -2.02
N PHE A 103 -7.60 -2.16 -2.41
CA PHE A 103 -6.40 -1.70 -1.70
C PHE A 103 -5.44 -1.06 -2.71
N ASP A 104 -5.22 0.24 -2.59
CA ASP A 104 -4.24 1.02 -3.36
C ASP A 104 -3.02 1.26 -2.48
N LEU A 105 -2.01 0.39 -2.58
CA LEU A 105 -0.90 0.32 -1.63
C LEU A 105 0.11 1.46 -1.83
N GLY A 106 0.93 1.67 -0.82
CA GLY A 106 2.04 2.63 -0.85
C GLY A 106 1.69 3.97 -0.24
N VAL A 107 2.46 4.99 -0.59
CA VAL A 107 2.32 6.35 -0.07
C VAL A 107 1.37 7.17 -0.92
N SER A 108 0.50 7.92 -0.26
CA SER A 108 -0.37 8.86 -0.94
C SER A 108 0.42 10.08 -1.46
N SER A 109 -0.10 10.73 -2.50
CA SER A 109 0.54 11.94 -3.03
C SER A 109 0.69 13.05 -2.00
N PRO A 110 -0.30 13.35 -1.14
CA PRO A 110 -0.13 14.32 -0.07
C PRO A 110 1.01 14.00 0.89
N GLN A 111 1.23 12.71 1.20
CA GLN A 111 2.35 12.31 2.05
C GLN A 111 3.71 12.58 1.40
N LEU A 112 3.81 12.46 0.07
CA LEU A 112 5.03 12.78 -0.68
C LEU A 112 5.22 14.29 -0.90
N ASP A 113 4.12 15.02 -1.09
CA ASP A 113 4.12 16.44 -1.42
C ASP A 113 4.30 17.32 -0.17
N ASP A 114 3.91 16.82 1.01
CA ASP A 114 4.17 17.48 2.30
C ASP A 114 5.58 17.11 2.79
N ALA A 115 6.52 18.07 2.62
CA ALA A 115 7.91 17.87 3.01
C ALA A 115 8.05 17.48 4.49
N GLU A 116 7.26 18.07 5.40
CA GLU A 116 7.31 17.83 6.85
C GLU A 116 7.00 16.38 7.26
N ARG A 117 6.44 15.58 6.34
CA ARG A 117 6.22 14.14 6.54
C ARG A 117 7.50 13.31 6.37
N GLY A 118 8.57 13.86 5.80
CA GLY A 118 9.87 13.22 5.67
C GLY A 118 9.95 12.05 4.67
N PHE A 119 8.96 11.86 3.80
CA PHE A 119 8.97 10.80 2.78
C PHE A 119 9.88 11.12 1.59
N SER A 120 10.11 12.42 1.33
CA SER A 120 10.85 12.86 0.16
C SER A 120 12.36 12.96 0.45
N TYR A 121 13.17 12.46 -0.48
CA TYR A 121 14.61 12.66 -0.50
C TYR A 121 15.04 13.90 -1.31
N MET A 122 14.08 14.73 -1.73
CA MET A 122 14.33 15.94 -2.56
C MET A 122 14.26 17.23 -1.76
N HIS A 123 13.65 17.20 -0.58
CA HIS A 123 13.45 18.35 0.29
C HIS A 123 14.00 18.03 1.67
N ASP A 124 14.59 19.06 2.32
CA ASP A 124 15.05 18.90 3.70
C ASP A 124 13.87 18.98 4.68
N ALA A 125 13.74 17.97 5.52
CA ALA A 125 12.64 17.82 6.44
C ALA A 125 13.01 16.84 7.58
N PRO A 126 12.27 16.82 8.70
CA PRO A 126 12.47 15.83 9.75
C PRO A 126 12.36 14.39 9.23
N LEU A 127 13.19 13.47 9.73
CA LEU A 127 13.14 12.05 9.41
C LEU A 127 11.97 11.37 10.14
N ASP A 128 10.74 11.59 9.67
CA ASP A 128 9.53 10.98 10.24
C ASP A 128 9.12 9.71 9.48
N MET A 129 8.64 9.82 8.26
CA MET A 129 8.14 8.76 7.37
C MET A 129 6.97 7.93 7.92
N ARG A 130 6.32 8.33 9.01
CA ARG A 130 5.13 7.63 9.50
C ARG A 130 3.91 7.96 8.64
N MET A 131 3.20 6.96 8.20
CA MET A 131 1.85 7.12 7.61
C MET A 131 0.84 7.44 8.71
N ASP A 132 0.86 6.67 9.81
CA ASP A 132 0.12 6.96 11.03
C ASP A 132 1.00 7.76 12.00
N ARG A 133 0.69 9.04 12.20
CA ARG A 133 1.46 9.93 13.08
C ARG A 133 1.32 9.59 14.57
N THR A 134 0.37 8.74 14.94
CA THR A 134 0.23 8.24 16.32
C THR A 134 1.16 7.08 16.62
N ALA A 135 1.71 6.42 15.59
CA ALA A 135 2.68 5.35 15.76
C ALA A 135 3.99 5.86 16.38
N TYR A 136 4.66 4.99 17.15
CA TYR A 136 5.90 5.34 17.87
C TYR A 136 7.11 5.42 16.95
N LEU A 137 7.28 4.45 16.02
CA LEU A 137 8.50 4.28 15.24
C LEU A 137 8.58 5.31 14.11
N THR A 138 9.64 6.12 14.09
CA THR A 138 9.97 7.09 13.05
C THR A 138 11.21 6.67 12.26
N ALA A 139 11.42 7.25 11.09
CA ALA A 139 12.66 7.06 10.32
C ALA A 139 13.90 7.52 11.11
N ARG A 140 13.76 8.56 11.93
CA ARG A 140 14.81 9.04 12.83
C ARG A 140 15.25 7.94 13.80
N GLN A 141 14.33 7.25 14.43
CA GLN A 141 14.64 6.15 15.34
C GLN A 141 15.29 4.98 14.60
N VAL A 142 14.78 4.60 13.42
CA VAL A 142 15.38 3.56 12.61
C VAL A 142 16.87 3.85 12.31
N VAL A 143 17.19 5.04 11.82
CA VAL A 143 18.58 5.37 11.45
C VAL A 143 19.49 5.61 12.64
N ASN A 144 18.97 6.12 13.77
CA ASN A 144 19.80 6.45 14.93
C ASN A 144 19.91 5.33 15.96
N GLU A 145 18.94 4.41 16.04
CA GLU A 145 18.88 3.44 17.15
C GLU A 145 19.11 1.99 16.70
N TRP A 146 18.69 1.62 15.46
CA TRP A 146 18.83 0.24 15.01
C TRP A 146 20.29 -0.17 14.80
N SER A 147 20.60 -1.44 15.02
CA SER A 147 21.93 -1.98 14.80
C SER A 147 22.36 -1.90 13.33
N CYS A 148 23.67 -1.97 13.08
CA CYS A 148 24.21 -2.02 11.71
C CYS A 148 23.65 -3.22 10.93
N GLU A 149 23.42 -4.34 11.59
CA GLU A 149 22.86 -5.57 11.04
C GLU A 149 21.41 -5.37 10.59
N GLU A 150 20.57 -4.76 11.44
CA GLU A 150 19.17 -4.47 11.13
C GLU A 150 19.06 -3.48 9.99
N LEU A 151 19.84 -2.40 10.00
CA LEU A 151 19.91 -1.43 8.90
C LEU A 151 20.32 -2.11 7.59
N ARG A 152 21.38 -2.95 7.62
CA ARG A 152 21.83 -3.71 6.46
C ARG A 152 20.71 -4.61 5.92
N ARG A 153 20.02 -5.32 6.81
CA ARG A 153 18.92 -6.23 6.46
C ARG A 153 17.80 -5.50 5.75
N ILE A 154 17.26 -4.41 6.33
CA ILE A 154 16.16 -3.68 5.69
C ILE A 154 16.58 -3.03 4.37
N LEU A 155 17.77 -2.44 4.31
CA LEU A 155 18.27 -1.86 3.06
C LEU A 155 18.40 -2.90 1.95
N PHE A 156 18.81 -4.13 2.27
CA PHE A 156 18.92 -5.21 1.30
C PHE A 156 17.56 -5.82 0.97
N GLU A 157 16.75 -6.20 1.97
CA GLU A 157 15.49 -6.90 1.76
C GLU A 157 14.36 -6.00 1.27
N TYR A 158 14.22 -4.77 1.83
CA TYR A 158 13.14 -3.84 1.52
C TYR A 158 13.51 -2.82 0.44
N GLY A 159 14.79 -2.49 0.32
CA GLY A 159 15.29 -1.57 -0.68
C GLY A 159 15.81 -2.25 -1.96
N GLU A 160 16.07 -3.56 -1.91
CA GLU A 160 16.85 -4.25 -2.95
C GLU A 160 18.16 -3.48 -3.26
N GLU A 161 18.77 -2.89 -2.20
CA GLU A 161 19.93 -2.00 -2.29
C GLU A 161 21.25 -2.77 -2.31
N ARG A 162 21.98 -2.68 -3.40
CA ARG A 162 23.27 -3.39 -3.58
C ARG A 162 24.35 -2.92 -2.62
N TYR A 163 24.31 -1.65 -2.23
CA TYR A 163 25.29 -1.02 -1.35
C TYR A 163 24.85 -1.03 0.12
N ALA A 164 23.86 -1.85 0.48
CA ALA A 164 23.30 -1.94 1.83
C ALA A 164 24.38 -2.07 2.94
N PRO A 165 25.43 -2.92 2.80
CA PRO A 165 26.46 -3.00 3.85
C PRO A 165 27.25 -1.70 4.03
N ALA A 166 27.61 -1.03 2.96
CA ALA A 166 28.37 0.21 3.00
C ALA A 166 27.53 1.36 3.58
N ILE A 167 26.26 1.46 3.15
CA ILE A 167 25.31 2.47 3.62
C ILE A 167 25.03 2.27 5.12
N ALA A 168 24.70 1.06 5.56
CA ALA A 168 24.46 0.77 6.98
C ALA A 168 25.65 1.13 7.85
N LYS A 169 26.87 0.73 7.45
CA LYS A 169 28.11 1.09 8.15
C LYS A 169 28.29 2.60 8.23
N ARG A 170 28.02 3.31 7.12
CA ARG A 170 28.18 4.77 7.07
C ARG A 170 27.18 5.48 7.95
N ILE A 171 25.91 5.04 7.98
CA ILE A 171 24.88 5.55 8.90
C ILE A 171 25.37 5.43 10.35
N VAL A 172 25.81 4.24 10.75
CA VAL A 172 26.30 4.00 12.14
C VAL A 172 27.51 4.86 12.48
N GLN A 173 28.45 5.03 11.55
CA GLN A 173 29.60 5.91 11.75
C GLN A 173 29.20 7.38 11.88
N SER A 174 28.26 7.86 11.06
CA SER A 174 27.83 9.26 11.07
C SER A 174 27.06 9.59 12.33
N ARG A 175 26.10 8.74 12.75
CA ARG A 175 25.29 8.96 13.96
C ARG A 175 26.10 8.92 15.26
N ALA A 176 27.26 8.22 15.26
CA ALA A 176 28.16 8.23 16.40
C ALA A 176 28.84 9.60 16.64
N GLN A 177 28.88 10.46 15.64
CA GLN A 177 29.40 11.83 15.72
C GLN A 177 28.30 12.83 16.05
N LYS A 178 27.16 12.74 15.34
CA LYS A 178 25.99 13.59 15.50
C LYS A 178 24.75 12.80 15.09
N PRO A 179 23.65 12.82 15.86
CA PRO A 179 22.37 12.25 15.42
C PRO A 179 21.94 12.75 14.05
N ILE A 180 21.37 11.88 13.23
CA ILE A 180 20.86 12.17 11.91
C ILE A 180 19.41 12.64 12.07
N GLU A 181 19.13 13.91 11.79
CA GLU A 181 17.84 14.53 12.08
C GLU A 181 16.97 14.73 10.84
N THR A 182 17.61 14.99 9.68
CA THR A 182 16.87 15.40 8.48
C THR A 182 17.07 14.45 7.30
N THR A 183 16.16 14.56 6.35
CA THR A 183 16.17 13.77 5.12
C THR A 183 17.42 14.03 4.29
N LEU A 184 17.84 15.29 4.12
CA LEU A 184 19.03 15.59 3.31
C LEU A 184 20.32 15.20 4.02
N GLU A 185 20.41 15.27 5.36
CA GLU A 185 21.55 14.69 6.09
C GLU A 185 21.68 13.18 5.77
N LEU A 186 20.57 12.44 5.77
CA LEU A 186 20.55 11.02 5.41
C LEU A 186 20.93 10.80 3.94
N VAL A 187 20.43 11.63 3.01
CA VAL A 187 20.80 11.56 1.58
C VAL A 187 22.30 11.69 1.39
N ASP A 188 22.94 12.68 2.05
CA ASP A 188 24.39 12.91 1.94
C ASP A 188 25.21 11.73 2.48
N ILE A 189 24.76 11.13 3.59
CA ILE A 189 25.38 9.92 4.17
C ILE A 189 25.28 8.74 3.19
N ILE A 190 24.12 8.52 2.57
CA ILE A 190 23.92 7.47 1.57
C ILE A 190 24.83 7.70 0.36
N ARG A 191 24.85 8.91 -0.18
CA ARG A 191 25.70 9.26 -1.33
C ARG A 191 27.18 9.05 -1.05
N ALA A 192 27.65 9.42 0.16
CA ALA A 192 29.03 9.24 0.57
C ALA A 192 29.45 7.78 0.76
N ALA A 193 28.46 6.86 0.90
CA ALA A 193 28.70 5.42 1.00
C ALA A 193 28.73 4.71 -0.37
N MET A 194 28.33 5.39 -1.45
CA MET A 194 28.18 4.78 -2.77
C MET A 194 29.37 5.11 -3.67
N PRO A 195 29.76 4.18 -4.58
CA PRO A 195 30.82 4.47 -5.54
C PRO A 195 30.34 5.49 -6.59
N PRO A 196 31.27 6.28 -7.18
CA PRO A 196 30.93 7.32 -8.17
C PRO A 196 30.10 6.82 -9.37
N GLN A 197 30.29 5.57 -9.76
CA GLN A 197 29.53 4.97 -10.86
C GLN A 197 28.04 4.84 -10.51
N ALA A 198 27.71 4.45 -9.28
CA ALA A 198 26.32 4.32 -8.83
C ALA A 198 25.60 5.69 -8.76
N LEU A 199 26.35 6.76 -8.45
CA LEU A 199 25.80 8.12 -8.40
C LEU A 199 25.41 8.68 -9.78
N ARG A 200 25.83 8.03 -10.87
CA ARG A 200 25.50 8.40 -12.27
C ARG A 200 24.29 7.65 -12.82
N GLU A 201 23.71 6.72 -12.05
CA GLU A 201 22.50 6.03 -12.47
C GLU A 201 21.31 6.99 -12.61
N LYS A 202 20.32 6.64 -13.48
CA LYS A 202 19.11 7.48 -13.68
C LYS A 202 18.27 7.65 -12.41
N GLN A 203 18.30 6.67 -11.52
CA GLN A 203 17.54 6.73 -10.27
C GLN A 203 18.33 7.50 -9.22
N HIS A 204 17.61 8.29 -8.42
CA HIS A 204 18.23 8.99 -7.30
C HIS A 204 18.88 8.00 -6.32
N PRO A 205 20.14 8.21 -5.89
CA PRO A 205 20.88 7.26 -5.06
C PRO A 205 20.17 6.84 -3.76
N ALA A 206 19.46 7.77 -3.12
CA ALA A 206 18.74 7.50 -1.88
C ALA A 206 17.39 6.81 -2.07
N LYS A 207 16.85 6.66 -3.28
CA LYS A 207 15.49 6.15 -3.52
C LYS A 207 15.24 4.80 -2.84
N ARG A 208 16.15 3.85 -3.02
CA ARG A 208 16.02 2.49 -2.48
C ARG A 208 16.13 2.47 -0.96
N SER A 209 17.06 3.26 -0.42
CA SER A 209 17.25 3.36 1.04
C SER A 209 16.05 4.02 1.71
N PHE A 210 15.47 5.08 1.12
CA PHE A 210 14.25 5.72 1.62
C PHE A 210 13.06 4.77 1.56
N GLN A 211 12.89 4.02 0.46
CA GLN A 211 11.88 2.97 0.37
C GLN A 211 12.05 1.92 1.49
N ALA A 212 13.28 1.47 1.74
CA ALA A 212 13.55 0.46 2.75
C ALA A 212 13.18 0.94 4.17
N ILE A 213 13.59 2.18 4.50
CA ILE A 213 13.30 2.79 5.81
C ILE A 213 11.79 3.01 5.95
N ARG A 214 11.11 3.53 4.92
CA ARG A 214 9.67 3.73 4.90
C ARG A 214 8.91 2.43 5.16
N ILE A 215 9.25 1.37 4.44
CA ILE A 215 8.66 0.04 4.62
C ILE A 215 8.86 -0.45 6.06
N ALA A 216 10.05 -0.27 6.63
CA ALA A 216 10.35 -0.67 7.99
C ALA A 216 9.54 0.14 9.03
N VAL A 217 9.46 1.47 8.86
CA VAL A 217 8.70 2.37 9.75
C VAL A 217 7.23 1.99 9.79
N ASN A 218 6.65 1.65 8.63
CA ASN A 218 5.21 1.47 8.49
C ASN A 218 4.76 0.00 8.49
N GLY A 219 5.68 -0.97 8.53
CA GLY A 219 5.35 -2.40 8.48
C GLY A 219 4.61 -2.79 7.20
N GLU A 220 4.89 -2.12 6.07
CA GLU A 220 4.09 -2.19 4.84
C GLU A 220 3.98 -3.61 4.30
N LEU A 221 5.07 -4.37 4.26
CA LEU A 221 5.09 -5.72 3.69
C LEU A 221 4.47 -6.77 4.62
N ASP A 222 4.67 -6.62 5.92
CA ASP A 222 4.19 -7.60 6.92
C ASP A 222 2.65 -7.60 7.02
N ALA A 223 2.02 -6.47 6.73
CA ALA A 223 0.57 -6.31 6.74
C ALA A 223 -0.13 -6.96 5.52
N LEU A 224 0.58 -7.23 4.41
CA LEU A 224 -0.05 -7.64 3.13
C LEU A 224 -0.67 -9.03 3.18
N ALA A 225 0.07 -10.04 3.65
CA ALA A 225 -0.44 -11.42 3.69
C ALA A 225 -1.61 -11.57 4.70
N PRO A 226 -1.55 -11.01 5.92
CA PRO A 226 -2.69 -10.96 6.83
C PRO A 226 -3.92 -10.29 6.20
N MET A 227 -3.75 -9.11 5.58
CA MET A 227 -4.83 -8.39 4.91
C MET A 227 -5.49 -9.22 3.80
N LEU A 228 -4.70 -9.84 2.90
CA LEU A 228 -5.23 -10.66 1.81
C LEU A 228 -6.00 -11.88 2.32
N ASN A 229 -5.53 -12.53 3.38
CA ASN A 229 -6.23 -13.64 4.01
C ASN A 229 -7.54 -13.20 4.66
N ALA A 230 -7.53 -12.09 5.38
CA ALA A 230 -8.72 -11.52 6.00
C ALA A 230 -9.73 -11.06 4.94
N ALA A 231 -9.29 -10.36 3.89
CA ALA A 231 -10.15 -9.96 2.77
C ALA A 231 -10.80 -11.18 2.10
N ALA A 232 -10.03 -12.23 1.80
CA ALA A 232 -10.56 -13.46 1.22
C ALA A 232 -11.55 -14.18 2.15
N ALA A 233 -11.42 -14.04 3.47
CA ALA A 233 -12.37 -14.62 4.43
C ALA A 233 -13.68 -13.84 4.46
N HIS A 234 -13.65 -12.53 4.35
CA HIS A 234 -14.80 -11.64 4.53
C HIS A 234 -15.44 -11.16 3.21
N LEU A 235 -14.95 -11.62 2.06
CA LEU A 235 -15.67 -11.43 0.80
C LEU A 235 -16.83 -12.42 0.70
N ARG A 236 -17.97 -11.94 0.20
CA ARG A 236 -19.11 -12.78 -0.19
C ARG A 236 -18.80 -13.60 -1.45
N PRO A 237 -19.39 -14.76 -1.66
CA PRO A 237 -19.25 -15.50 -2.92
C PRO A 237 -19.53 -14.60 -4.14
N GLY A 238 -18.64 -14.63 -5.14
CA GLY A 238 -18.67 -13.71 -6.30
C GLY A 238 -18.13 -12.32 -6.03
N GLY A 239 -17.78 -11.98 -4.78
CA GLY A 239 -17.16 -10.70 -4.41
C GLY A 239 -15.74 -10.56 -4.97
N ARG A 240 -15.29 -9.32 -5.20
CA ARG A 240 -14.04 -9.01 -5.87
C ARG A 240 -13.00 -8.40 -4.93
N LEU A 241 -11.77 -8.89 -5.04
CA LEU A 241 -10.59 -8.33 -4.40
C LEU A 241 -9.70 -7.70 -5.46
N ALA A 242 -9.49 -6.38 -5.38
CA ALA A 242 -8.64 -5.61 -6.25
C ALA A 242 -7.49 -4.99 -5.44
N VAL A 243 -6.24 -5.22 -5.84
CA VAL A 243 -5.06 -4.71 -5.12
C VAL A 243 -4.07 -4.10 -6.10
N ILE A 244 -3.74 -2.83 -5.90
CA ILE A 244 -2.71 -2.12 -6.65
C ILE A 244 -1.41 -2.14 -5.83
N SER A 245 -0.31 -2.46 -6.48
CA SER A 245 1.05 -2.38 -5.91
C SER A 245 1.95 -1.49 -6.77
N PHE A 246 2.98 -0.89 -6.16
CA PHE A 246 3.89 0.06 -6.82
C PHE A 246 5.33 -0.41 -6.89
N HIS A 247 5.69 -1.49 -6.21
CA HIS A 247 7.04 -2.05 -6.29
C HIS A 247 7.04 -3.59 -6.29
N SER A 248 8.20 -4.15 -6.67
CA SER A 248 8.40 -5.59 -6.88
C SER A 248 8.09 -6.46 -5.65
N LEU A 249 8.38 -5.97 -4.45
CA LEU A 249 8.20 -6.72 -3.21
C LEU A 249 6.72 -6.88 -2.87
N GLU A 250 5.94 -5.80 -2.96
CA GLU A 250 4.47 -5.85 -2.81
C GLU A 250 3.86 -6.81 -3.81
N ASP A 251 4.14 -6.62 -5.11
CA ASP A 251 3.59 -7.44 -6.19
C ASP A 251 3.91 -8.92 -6.00
N ARG A 252 5.11 -9.24 -5.50
CA ARG A 252 5.55 -10.62 -5.22
C ARG A 252 4.72 -11.25 -4.10
N ILE A 253 4.50 -10.53 -2.99
CA ILE A 253 3.70 -11.02 -1.85
C ILE A 253 2.25 -11.21 -2.30
N ILE A 254 1.64 -10.19 -2.93
CA ILE A 254 0.25 -10.23 -3.39
C ILE A 254 0.04 -11.39 -4.35
N LYS A 255 0.89 -11.50 -5.38
CA LYS A 255 0.83 -12.59 -6.35
C LYS A 255 0.87 -13.96 -5.67
N ARG A 256 1.84 -14.16 -4.78
CA ARG A 256 2.05 -15.43 -4.09
C ARG A 256 0.87 -15.77 -3.20
N THR A 257 0.42 -14.85 -2.37
CA THR A 257 -0.70 -15.07 -1.44
C THR A 257 -2.01 -15.31 -2.19
N MET A 258 -2.31 -14.54 -3.25
CA MET A 258 -3.49 -14.78 -4.08
C MET A 258 -3.43 -16.14 -4.79
N GLN A 259 -2.26 -16.57 -5.26
CA GLN A 259 -2.07 -17.91 -5.83
C GLN A 259 -2.29 -19.01 -4.80
N GLU A 260 -1.77 -18.86 -3.59
CA GLU A 260 -1.97 -19.80 -2.48
C GLU A 260 -3.45 -19.92 -2.10
N LEU A 261 -4.19 -18.81 -2.09
CA LEU A 261 -5.63 -18.76 -1.84
C LEU A 261 -6.46 -19.34 -3.00
N ALA A 262 -5.96 -19.25 -4.22
CA ALA A 262 -6.58 -19.82 -5.41
C ALA A 262 -6.21 -21.29 -5.66
N THR A 263 -5.25 -21.83 -4.91
CA THR A 263 -4.80 -23.20 -5.06
C THR A 263 -5.65 -24.14 -4.19
N GLY A 264 -6.23 -25.16 -4.81
CA GLY A 264 -6.97 -26.22 -4.13
C GLY A 264 -6.07 -27.29 -3.53
N CYS A 265 -6.44 -28.54 -3.73
CA CYS A 265 -5.68 -29.70 -3.25
C CYS A 265 -4.20 -29.65 -3.64
N THR A 266 -3.32 -29.90 -2.66
CA THR A 266 -1.86 -29.95 -2.83
C THR A 266 -1.30 -31.34 -2.56
N CYS A 267 -2.15 -32.37 -2.49
CA CYS A 267 -1.73 -33.76 -2.35
C CYS A 267 -0.93 -34.20 -3.61
N PRO A 268 0.01 -35.11 -3.45
CA PRO A 268 0.66 -35.74 -4.60
C PRO A 268 -0.38 -36.37 -5.56
N PRO A 269 -0.17 -36.29 -6.89
CA PRO A 269 -1.12 -36.81 -7.88
C PRO A 269 -1.41 -38.32 -7.73
N GLU A 270 -0.47 -39.06 -7.11
CA GLU A 270 -0.54 -40.52 -6.91
C GLU A 270 -1.51 -40.90 -5.77
N PHE A 271 -1.96 -39.93 -4.95
CA PHE A 271 -2.88 -40.20 -3.86
C PHE A 271 -4.29 -40.50 -4.40
N PRO A 272 -4.87 -41.68 -4.08
CA PRO A 272 -6.19 -42.06 -4.59
C PRO A 272 -7.32 -41.17 -4.03
N VAL A 273 -7.10 -40.52 -2.88
CA VAL A 273 -8.06 -39.63 -2.22
C VAL A 273 -7.33 -38.41 -1.65
N CYS A 274 -7.95 -37.25 -1.78
CA CYS A 274 -7.42 -36.04 -1.19
C CYS A 274 -7.46 -36.11 0.34
N VAL A 275 -6.30 -35.97 0.99
CA VAL A 275 -6.14 -35.98 2.45
C VAL A 275 -5.88 -34.60 3.05
N CYS A 276 -5.57 -33.58 2.21
CA CYS A 276 -5.26 -32.22 2.72
C CYS A 276 -6.51 -31.39 3.02
N GLY A 277 -7.68 -31.76 2.47
CA GLY A 277 -8.94 -31.02 2.66
C GLY A 277 -8.93 -29.58 2.12
N LYS A 278 -7.83 -29.14 1.47
CA LYS A 278 -7.67 -27.77 1.00
C LYS A 278 -8.58 -27.48 -0.19
N LYS A 279 -9.45 -26.48 -0.03
CA LYS A 279 -10.29 -25.94 -1.11
C LYS A 279 -9.81 -24.56 -1.50
N PRO A 280 -9.84 -24.19 -2.79
CA PRO A 280 -9.54 -22.83 -3.21
C PRO A 280 -10.58 -21.88 -2.60
N LYS A 281 -10.11 -20.73 -2.13
CA LYS A 281 -10.97 -19.67 -1.57
C LYS A 281 -11.24 -18.57 -2.59
N LEU A 282 -10.31 -18.39 -3.53
CA LEU A 282 -10.35 -17.37 -4.57
C LEU A 282 -10.19 -18.00 -5.96
N ARG A 283 -10.64 -17.29 -6.97
CA ARG A 283 -10.32 -17.50 -8.39
C ARG A 283 -9.60 -16.26 -8.91
N LEU A 284 -8.41 -16.40 -9.50
CA LEU A 284 -7.73 -15.29 -10.14
C LEU A 284 -8.50 -14.85 -11.38
N VAL A 285 -8.84 -13.57 -11.47
CA VAL A 285 -9.54 -13.00 -12.65
C VAL A 285 -8.58 -12.94 -13.84
N SER A 286 -7.31 -12.60 -13.59
CA SER A 286 -6.25 -12.70 -14.60
C SER A 286 -4.95 -13.21 -13.99
N ARG A 287 -4.13 -13.92 -14.79
CA ARG A 287 -2.78 -14.36 -14.36
C ARG A 287 -1.76 -13.23 -14.38
N LYS A 288 -1.91 -12.30 -15.32
CA LYS A 288 -1.05 -11.10 -15.45
C LYS A 288 -1.70 -9.93 -14.70
N PRO A 289 -0.90 -9.04 -14.10
CA PRO A 289 -1.45 -7.81 -13.55
C PRO A 289 -1.97 -6.91 -14.68
N ILE A 290 -2.97 -6.11 -14.40
CA ILE A 290 -3.39 -4.99 -15.22
C ILE A 290 -2.41 -3.85 -14.92
N VAL A 291 -1.96 -3.14 -15.94
CA VAL A 291 -1.01 -2.03 -15.87
C VAL A 291 -1.60 -0.81 -16.57
N SER A 292 -1.10 0.36 -16.22
CA SER A 292 -1.55 1.63 -16.79
C SER A 292 -1.32 1.71 -18.29
N THR A 293 -2.26 2.34 -18.97
CA THR A 293 -2.15 2.65 -20.41
C THR A 293 -1.19 3.81 -20.64
N ASP A 294 -0.71 3.98 -21.87
CA ASP A 294 0.16 5.11 -22.23
C ASP A 294 -0.55 6.46 -21.99
N GLU A 295 -1.86 6.53 -22.25
CA GLU A 295 -2.66 7.73 -21.98
C GLU A 295 -2.73 8.08 -20.48
N GLU A 296 -2.84 7.08 -19.61
CA GLU A 296 -2.79 7.30 -18.16
C GLU A 296 -1.40 7.77 -17.74
N LEU A 297 -0.33 7.16 -18.28
CA LEU A 297 1.05 7.53 -17.96
C LEU A 297 1.41 8.97 -18.34
N GLU A 298 0.83 9.50 -19.42
CA GLU A 298 0.98 10.90 -19.81
C GLU A 298 0.34 11.85 -18.79
N ARG A 299 -0.85 11.50 -18.27
CA ARG A 299 -1.59 12.31 -17.28
C ARG A 299 -1.10 12.08 -15.86
N ASN A 300 -0.71 10.85 -15.52
CA ASN A 300 -0.31 10.44 -14.19
C ASN A 300 0.98 9.60 -14.21
N PRO A 301 2.16 10.23 -14.25
CA PRO A 301 3.45 9.51 -14.25
C PRO A 301 3.67 8.60 -13.04
N ARG A 302 2.94 8.82 -11.93
CA ARG A 302 3.00 7.98 -10.71
C ARG A 302 2.44 6.58 -10.96
N ALA A 303 1.58 6.41 -11.96
CA ALA A 303 1.01 5.12 -12.36
C ALA A 303 2.02 4.17 -13.04
N ARG A 304 3.22 4.65 -13.40
CA ARG A 304 4.23 3.88 -14.17
C ARG A 304 4.57 2.51 -13.58
N SER A 305 4.60 2.41 -12.27
CA SER A 305 4.97 1.16 -11.58
C SER A 305 3.75 0.40 -11.06
N ALA A 306 2.55 0.94 -11.25
CA ALA A 306 1.32 0.36 -10.76
C ALA A 306 1.01 -0.99 -11.41
N LYS A 307 0.55 -1.94 -10.58
CA LYS A 307 0.11 -3.27 -11.00
C LYS A 307 -1.14 -3.64 -10.23
N LEU A 308 -2.26 -3.70 -10.92
CA LEU A 308 -3.52 -4.14 -10.35
C LEU A 308 -3.66 -5.66 -10.50
N ARG A 309 -3.89 -6.35 -9.38
CA ARG A 309 -4.24 -7.77 -9.35
C ARG A 309 -5.66 -7.95 -8.83
N VAL A 310 -6.39 -8.85 -9.48
CA VAL A 310 -7.81 -9.07 -9.20
C VAL A 310 -8.08 -10.55 -8.97
N ALA A 311 -8.84 -10.82 -7.90
CA ALA A 311 -9.35 -12.15 -7.61
C ALA A 311 -10.84 -12.08 -7.25
N GLU A 312 -11.53 -13.20 -7.43
CA GLU A 312 -12.95 -13.36 -7.11
C GLU A 312 -13.11 -14.43 -6.03
N LYS A 313 -13.98 -14.20 -5.08
CA LYS A 313 -14.37 -15.17 -4.05
C LYS A 313 -15.19 -16.31 -4.66
N LEU A 314 -14.81 -17.55 -4.33
CA LEU A 314 -15.52 -18.76 -4.71
C LEU A 314 -16.66 -19.08 -3.74
#